data_d351865bb82fe890190f6bd6919308af
#
_entry.id   d351865bb82fe890190f6bd6919308af
#
_cell.length_a   1.000
_cell.length_b   1.000
_cell.length_c   1.000
_cell.angle_alpha   90.00
_cell.angle_beta   90.00
_cell.angle_gamma   90.00
#
_symmetry.space_group_name_H-M   'P 1'
#
loop_
_entity.id
_entity.type
_entity.pdbx_description
1 polymer ?
#
loop_
_entity_poly.entity_id
_entity_poly.type
_entity_poly.pdbx_seq_one_letter_code
_entity_poly.pdbx_strand_id
1 'polypeptide(L)'
;VHRALELLLALEPSQRTDSAAHHSMAEARREYEKLYDFIGLNLTPEQSETFWRECEGLIDGYLRMEDPRTVNGIEIELWVEAPLDGFVIRGYIDRLERDPLGNLVVTDYKTGKAPRANDVEGKMRQLEMYAYMIRAMRGELPATLQLLYIKDGVRLIRTPTEQSMSFVVTRTSAMYKAIERACTTGVFPTRKSGLCNFCNFKKWCPAFGGDPTKAATEAPLTFSGFADR
;
A
#
# COMPACT_ATOMS: atom_id res chain seq x y z
N VAL A 1 -10.61 4.69 -2.97
CA VAL A 1 -11.12 3.69 -2.00
C VAL A 1 -10.52 3.93 -0.62
N HIS A 2 -9.17 3.92 -0.43
CA HIS A 2 -8.54 4.16 0.89
C HIS A 2 -9.05 5.46 1.53
N ARG A 3 -9.05 6.57 0.77
CA ARG A 3 -9.58 7.85 1.27
C ARG A 3 -11.04 7.78 1.69
N ALA A 4 -11.88 7.02 0.97
CA ALA A 4 -13.28 6.83 1.36
C ALA A 4 -13.42 6.05 2.67
N LEU A 5 -12.59 5.01 2.87
CA LEU A 5 -12.57 4.25 4.11
C LEU A 5 -12.01 5.07 5.28
N GLU A 6 -11.01 5.91 5.04
CA GLU A 6 -10.51 6.88 6.01
C GLU A 6 -11.62 7.83 6.48
N LEU A 7 -12.34 8.45 5.54
CA LEU A 7 -13.47 9.35 5.86
C LEU A 7 -14.58 8.63 6.63
N LEU A 8 -14.95 7.41 6.21
CA LEU A 8 -15.96 6.61 6.88
C LEU A 8 -15.57 6.28 8.33
N LEU A 9 -14.34 5.79 8.51
CA LEU A 9 -13.87 5.32 9.81
C LEU A 9 -13.53 6.47 10.77
N ALA A 10 -13.36 7.69 10.27
CA ALA A 10 -13.25 8.89 11.10
C ALA A 10 -14.57 9.29 11.76
N LEU A 11 -15.71 8.77 11.29
CA LEU A 11 -17.00 9.01 11.92
C LEU A 11 -17.13 8.24 13.23
N GLU A 12 -18.06 8.67 14.09
CA GLU A 12 -18.46 7.88 15.25
C GLU A 12 -19.02 6.52 14.82
N PRO A 13 -18.77 5.42 15.57
CA PRO A 13 -19.19 4.08 15.16
C PRO A 13 -20.65 3.97 14.72
N SER A 14 -21.58 4.60 15.46
CA SER A 14 -23.00 4.60 15.12
C SER A 14 -23.35 5.28 13.79
N GLN A 15 -22.47 6.13 13.28
CA GLN A 15 -22.66 6.89 12.04
C GLN A 15 -22.07 6.17 10.81
N ARG A 16 -21.29 5.09 10.99
CA ARG A 16 -20.62 4.35 9.92
C ARG A 16 -21.57 3.39 9.20
N THR A 17 -22.64 3.96 8.65
CA THR A 17 -23.68 3.23 7.90
C THR A 17 -23.27 3.01 6.44
N ASP A 18 -23.97 2.11 5.74
CA ASP A 18 -23.78 1.90 4.29
C ASP A 18 -23.93 3.22 3.52
N SER A 19 -24.95 4.02 3.87
CA SER A 19 -25.15 5.35 3.27
C SER A 19 -23.98 6.30 3.52
N ALA A 20 -23.38 6.26 4.73
CA ALA A 20 -22.20 7.05 5.04
C ALA A 20 -20.98 6.58 4.24
N ALA A 21 -20.84 5.28 3.98
CA ALA A 21 -19.76 4.73 3.17
C ALA A 21 -19.81 5.23 1.73
N HIS A 22 -20.99 5.22 1.12
CA HIS A 22 -21.19 5.78 -0.23
C HIS A 22 -21.01 7.30 -0.26
N HIS A 23 -21.45 8.01 0.78
CA HIS A 23 -21.18 9.44 0.90
C HIS A 23 -19.67 9.73 0.98
N SER A 24 -18.93 8.98 1.78
CA SER A 24 -17.47 9.07 1.88
C SER A 24 -16.78 8.76 0.55
N MET A 25 -17.32 7.82 -0.24
CA MET A 25 -16.80 7.54 -1.59
C MET A 25 -17.04 8.72 -2.54
N ALA A 26 -18.23 9.33 -2.51
CA ALA A 26 -18.53 10.51 -3.31
C ALA A 26 -17.65 11.72 -2.92
N GLU A 27 -17.34 11.89 -1.63
CA GLU A 27 -16.40 12.91 -1.15
C GLU A 27 -14.99 12.65 -1.69
N ALA A 28 -14.48 11.42 -1.52
CA ALA A 28 -13.18 11.00 -2.03
C ALA A 28 -13.07 11.19 -3.55
N ARG A 29 -14.15 10.93 -4.31
CA ARG A 29 -14.24 11.21 -5.74
C ARG A 29 -14.01 12.70 -6.01
N ARG A 30 -14.76 13.58 -5.33
CA ARG A 30 -14.64 15.06 -5.49
C ARG A 30 -13.24 15.58 -5.19
N GLU A 31 -12.55 14.99 -4.19
CA GLU A 31 -11.17 15.33 -3.88
C GLU A 31 -10.22 14.86 -5.00
N TYR A 32 -10.36 13.59 -5.43
CA TYR A 32 -9.43 12.95 -6.35
C TYR A 32 -9.50 13.50 -7.77
N GLU A 33 -10.69 13.85 -8.24
CA GLU A 33 -10.89 14.44 -9.59
C GLU A 33 -10.17 15.79 -9.77
N LYS A 34 -9.78 16.44 -8.67
CA LYS A 34 -9.01 17.70 -8.69
C LYS A 34 -7.50 17.47 -8.67
N LEU A 35 -7.04 16.26 -8.38
CA LEU A 35 -5.62 15.96 -8.28
C LEU A 35 -5.00 15.85 -9.67
N TYR A 36 -3.79 16.39 -9.78
CA TYR A 36 -3.01 16.33 -11.02
C TYR A 36 -2.81 14.90 -11.53
N ASP A 37 -2.56 13.95 -10.62
CA ASP A 37 -2.35 12.55 -10.97
C ASP A 37 -3.58 11.93 -11.64
N PHE A 38 -4.79 12.26 -11.19
CA PHE A 38 -6.03 11.81 -11.82
C PHE A 38 -6.26 12.49 -13.18
N ILE A 39 -6.07 13.80 -13.24
CA ILE A 39 -6.17 14.57 -14.49
C ILE A 39 -5.18 14.06 -15.51
N GLY A 40 -3.95 13.71 -15.09
CA GLY A 40 -2.90 13.15 -15.93
C GLY A 40 -3.21 11.78 -16.54
N LEU A 41 -4.23 11.06 -16.05
CA LEU A 41 -4.70 9.80 -16.66
C LEU A 41 -5.39 10.02 -18.00
N ASN A 42 -5.85 11.25 -18.30
CA ASN A 42 -6.53 11.62 -19.56
C ASN A 42 -7.68 10.66 -19.92
N LEU A 43 -8.49 10.28 -18.94
CA LEU A 43 -9.61 9.37 -19.14
C LEU A 43 -10.73 10.03 -19.95
N THR A 44 -11.35 9.27 -20.87
CA THR A 44 -12.61 9.70 -21.47
C THR A 44 -13.71 9.74 -20.39
N PRO A 45 -14.82 10.47 -20.60
CA PRO A 45 -15.95 10.47 -19.67
C PRO A 45 -16.45 9.07 -19.33
N GLU A 46 -16.53 8.17 -20.31
CA GLU A 46 -16.98 6.78 -20.12
C GLU A 46 -15.96 5.96 -19.30
N GLN A 47 -14.66 6.18 -19.53
CA GLN A 47 -13.61 5.53 -18.76
C GLN A 47 -13.58 6.03 -17.31
N SER A 48 -13.76 7.34 -17.11
CA SER A 48 -13.87 7.94 -15.78
C SER A 48 -15.05 7.36 -15.02
N GLU A 49 -16.23 7.29 -15.64
CA GLU A 49 -17.43 6.76 -15.00
C GLU A 49 -17.30 5.26 -14.68
N THR A 50 -16.63 4.51 -15.55
CA THR A 50 -16.32 3.09 -15.30
C THR A 50 -15.38 2.92 -14.12
N PHE A 51 -14.32 3.75 -14.04
CA PHE A 51 -13.39 3.78 -12.91
C PHE A 51 -14.10 4.03 -11.58
N TRP A 52 -14.97 5.03 -11.53
CA TRP A 52 -15.70 5.36 -10.30
C TRP A 52 -16.72 4.30 -9.92
N ARG A 53 -17.39 3.67 -10.88
CA ARG A 53 -18.29 2.53 -10.62
C ARG A 53 -17.53 1.32 -10.05
N GLU A 54 -16.31 1.07 -10.51
CA GLU A 54 -15.46 0.05 -9.91
C GLU A 54 -15.07 0.41 -8.47
N CYS A 55 -14.79 1.69 -8.17
CA CYS A 55 -14.50 2.16 -6.82
C CYS A 55 -15.71 1.99 -5.88
N GLU A 56 -16.92 2.31 -6.33
CA GLU A 56 -18.17 2.09 -5.60
C GLU A 56 -18.37 0.59 -5.29
N GLY A 57 -18.16 -0.27 -6.28
CA GLY A 57 -18.23 -1.73 -6.10
C GLY A 57 -17.21 -2.25 -5.07
N LEU A 58 -16.07 -1.58 -4.90
CA LEU A 58 -15.11 -1.91 -3.85
C LEU A 58 -15.62 -1.47 -2.46
N ILE A 59 -16.33 -0.35 -2.34
CA ILE A 59 -16.97 0.03 -1.07
C ILE A 59 -18.02 -1.01 -0.67
N ASP A 60 -18.87 -1.45 -1.61
CA ASP A 60 -19.80 -2.56 -1.37
C ASP A 60 -19.06 -3.85 -0.95
N GLY A 61 -17.91 -4.10 -1.57
CA GLY A 61 -17.04 -5.22 -1.22
C GLY A 61 -16.58 -5.16 0.22
N TYR A 62 -16.14 -3.99 0.67
CA TYR A 62 -15.72 -3.76 2.05
C TYR A 62 -16.87 -4.00 3.05
N LEU A 63 -18.06 -3.43 2.80
CA LEU A 63 -19.22 -3.58 3.67
C LEU A 63 -19.70 -5.05 3.79
N ARG A 64 -19.43 -5.88 2.78
CA ARG A 64 -19.67 -7.33 2.88
C ARG A 64 -18.63 -8.06 3.73
N MET A 65 -17.42 -7.52 3.89
CA MET A 65 -16.34 -8.17 4.63
C MET A 65 -16.38 -7.89 6.12
N GLU A 66 -16.81 -6.66 6.51
CA GLU A 66 -16.90 -6.26 7.91
C GLU A 66 -17.96 -5.15 8.11
N ASP A 67 -18.51 -5.10 9.32
CA ASP A 67 -19.36 -4.00 9.75
C ASP A 67 -18.46 -2.89 10.33
N PRO A 68 -18.35 -1.72 9.68
CA PRO A 68 -17.47 -0.64 10.13
C PRO A 68 -17.85 -0.08 11.52
N ARG A 69 -19.08 -0.33 11.99
CA ARG A 69 -19.55 0.07 13.31
C ARG A 69 -18.91 -0.74 14.43
N THR A 70 -18.41 -1.93 14.11
CA THR A 70 -17.77 -2.82 15.10
C THR A 70 -16.27 -2.58 15.25
N VAL A 71 -15.68 -1.78 14.39
CA VAL A 71 -14.25 -1.46 14.42
C VAL A 71 -13.97 -0.37 15.45
N ASN A 72 -13.11 -0.65 16.45
CA ASN A 72 -12.89 0.22 17.60
C ASN A 72 -11.41 0.58 17.78
N GLY A 73 -11.15 1.67 18.52
CA GLY A 73 -9.81 2.10 18.87
C GLY A 73 -8.93 2.40 17.67
N ILE A 74 -9.52 3.04 16.67
CA ILE A 74 -8.94 3.19 15.32
C ILE A 74 -7.96 4.36 15.27
N GLU A 75 -6.79 4.11 14.67
CA GLU A 75 -5.91 5.11 14.10
C GLU A 75 -5.81 4.84 12.59
N ILE A 76 -6.06 5.87 11.78
CA ILE A 76 -6.20 5.76 10.33
C ILE A 76 -5.04 6.51 9.68
N GLU A 77 -4.52 5.98 8.56
CA GLU A 77 -3.37 6.57 7.85
C GLU A 77 -2.24 6.92 8.83
N LEU A 78 -1.99 5.99 9.75
CA LEU A 78 -1.04 6.20 10.83
C LEU A 78 0.39 6.22 10.30
N TRP A 79 1.05 7.38 10.44
CA TRP A 79 2.48 7.48 10.20
C TRP A 79 3.26 6.66 11.21
N VAL A 80 4.13 5.79 10.73
CA VAL A 80 5.01 4.97 11.55
C VAL A 80 6.45 5.06 11.04
N GLU A 81 7.41 5.09 11.98
CA GLU A 81 8.82 5.02 11.65
C GLU A 81 9.61 4.29 12.75
N ALA A 82 10.69 3.65 12.36
CA ALA A 82 11.59 3.02 13.31
C ALA A 82 13.04 3.02 12.80
N PRO A 83 14.03 3.15 13.69
CA PRO A 83 15.42 2.90 13.33
C PRO A 83 15.63 1.40 13.07
N LEU A 84 16.44 1.10 12.06
CA LEU A 84 16.80 -0.26 11.70
C LEU A 84 18.23 -0.28 11.14
N ASP A 85 19.17 -0.85 11.89
CA ASP A 85 20.57 -1.12 11.44
C ASP A 85 21.25 0.10 10.77
N GLY A 86 21.11 1.29 11.38
CA GLY A 86 21.76 2.52 10.92
C GLY A 86 20.96 3.37 9.92
N PHE A 87 19.76 2.98 9.55
CA PHE A 87 18.84 3.78 8.75
C PHE A 87 17.43 3.81 9.37
N VAL A 88 16.53 4.59 8.83
CA VAL A 88 15.14 4.71 9.31
C VAL A 88 14.20 4.15 8.25
N ILE A 89 13.34 3.21 8.66
CA ILE A 89 12.20 2.77 7.85
C ILE A 89 10.97 3.57 8.22
N ARG A 90 10.13 3.85 7.23
CA ARG A 90 8.92 4.69 7.37
C ARG A 90 7.78 4.12 6.58
N GLY A 91 6.56 4.42 7.01
CA GLY A 91 5.37 4.04 6.25
C GLY A 91 4.09 4.61 6.85
N TYR A 92 2.98 4.34 6.16
CA TYR A 92 1.63 4.61 6.64
C TYR A 92 0.91 3.29 6.79
N ILE A 93 0.24 3.12 7.92
CA ILE A 93 -0.66 2.00 8.18
C ILE A 93 -2.07 2.47 7.87
N ASP A 94 -2.77 1.80 6.95
CA ASP A 94 -4.13 2.20 6.56
C ASP A 94 -5.05 2.25 7.79
N ARG A 95 -4.97 1.21 8.66
CA ARG A 95 -5.72 1.15 9.91
C ARG A 95 -4.97 0.36 10.99
N LEU A 96 -4.81 0.99 12.15
CA LEU A 96 -4.43 0.32 13.39
C LEU A 96 -5.63 0.37 14.33
N GLU A 97 -6.02 -0.77 14.88
CA GLU A 97 -7.21 -0.92 15.74
C GLU A 97 -6.94 -1.83 16.92
N ARG A 98 -7.90 -1.93 17.83
CA ARG A 98 -7.89 -2.92 18.90
C ARG A 98 -9.03 -3.92 18.73
N ASP A 99 -8.70 -5.20 18.88
CA ASP A 99 -9.70 -6.26 18.95
C ASP A 99 -10.52 -6.17 20.26
N PRO A 100 -11.59 -6.95 20.43
CA PRO A 100 -12.38 -6.95 21.66
C PRO A 100 -11.60 -7.34 22.93
N LEU A 101 -10.43 -7.95 22.80
CA LEU A 101 -9.54 -8.30 23.90
C LEU A 101 -8.50 -7.19 24.18
N GLY A 102 -8.53 -6.11 23.40
CA GLY A 102 -7.63 -4.97 23.54
C GLY A 102 -6.29 -5.11 22.80
N ASN A 103 -6.07 -6.21 22.06
CA ASN A 103 -4.82 -6.41 21.31
C ASN A 103 -4.79 -5.58 20.04
N LEU A 104 -3.60 -5.13 19.64
CA LEU A 104 -3.41 -4.37 18.39
C LEU A 104 -3.60 -5.26 17.16
N VAL A 105 -4.31 -4.72 16.19
CA VAL A 105 -4.54 -5.30 14.85
C VAL A 105 -4.09 -4.29 13.80
N VAL A 106 -3.20 -4.70 12.90
CA VAL A 106 -2.80 -3.91 11.73
C VAL A 106 -3.59 -4.39 10.54
N THR A 107 -4.31 -3.49 9.91
CA THR A 107 -5.11 -3.76 8.70
C THR A 107 -4.61 -2.90 7.53
N ASP A 108 -4.45 -3.55 6.37
CA ASP A 108 -4.11 -2.89 5.12
C ASP A 108 -5.11 -3.33 4.04
N TYR A 109 -5.66 -2.36 3.31
CA TYR A 109 -6.66 -2.57 2.28
C TYR A 109 -6.02 -2.81 0.92
N LYS A 110 -6.50 -3.81 0.20
CA LYS A 110 -6.05 -4.14 -1.15
C LYS A 110 -7.22 -4.11 -2.13
N THR A 111 -7.14 -3.21 -3.10
CA THR A 111 -8.16 -3.06 -4.16
C THR A 111 -7.94 -3.98 -5.36
N GLY A 112 -6.75 -4.58 -5.45
CA GLY A 112 -6.39 -5.54 -6.49
C GLY A 112 -6.90 -6.95 -6.18
N LYS A 113 -6.59 -7.90 -7.09
CA LYS A 113 -6.88 -9.32 -6.89
C LYS A 113 -6.08 -9.94 -5.76
N ALA A 114 -6.69 -10.86 -5.04
CA ALA A 114 -6.01 -11.66 -4.04
C ALA A 114 -4.85 -12.48 -4.66
N PRO A 115 -3.73 -12.64 -3.95
CA PRO A 115 -2.59 -13.39 -4.47
C PRO A 115 -2.89 -14.89 -4.53
N ARG A 116 -2.18 -15.59 -5.40
CA ARG A 116 -2.14 -17.05 -5.34
C ARG A 116 -1.43 -17.51 -4.07
N ALA A 117 -1.68 -18.73 -3.64
CA ALA A 117 -1.12 -19.29 -2.41
C ALA A 117 0.41 -19.11 -2.29
N ASN A 118 1.15 -19.29 -3.38
CA ASN A 118 2.61 -19.14 -3.41
C ASN A 118 3.11 -17.68 -3.27
N ASP A 119 2.23 -16.70 -3.45
CA ASP A 119 2.59 -15.28 -3.42
C ASP A 119 2.19 -14.59 -2.10
N VAL A 120 1.40 -15.26 -1.26
CA VAL A 120 0.88 -14.73 0.02
C VAL A 120 2.02 -14.27 0.92
N GLU A 121 3.07 -15.08 1.06
CA GLU A 121 4.25 -14.78 1.88
C GLU A 121 4.87 -13.42 1.52
N GLY A 122 4.99 -13.15 0.22
CA GLY A 122 5.52 -11.89 -0.28
C GLY A 122 4.66 -10.67 0.10
N LYS A 123 3.34 -10.85 0.14
CA LYS A 123 2.39 -9.76 0.46
C LYS A 123 2.35 -9.44 1.95
N MET A 124 2.47 -10.45 2.81
CA MET A 124 2.45 -10.25 4.27
C MET A 124 3.67 -9.51 4.81
N ARG A 125 4.79 -9.48 4.08
CA ARG A 125 6.04 -8.84 4.54
C ARG A 125 5.90 -7.35 4.85
N GLN A 126 5.05 -6.63 4.12
CA GLN A 126 4.79 -5.22 4.39
C GLN A 126 4.19 -5.05 5.79
N LEU A 127 3.25 -5.90 6.16
CA LEU A 127 2.60 -5.84 7.47
C LEU A 127 3.55 -6.25 8.59
N GLU A 128 4.47 -7.17 8.32
CA GLU A 128 5.53 -7.54 9.26
C GLU A 128 6.48 -6.36 9.54
N MET A 129 6.78 -5.54 8.52
CA MET A 129 7.51 -4.28 8.70
C MET A 129 6.71 -3.28 9.54
N TYR A 130 5.41 -3.16 9.34
CA TYR A 130 4.54 -2.34 10.18
C TYR A 130 4.52 -2.84 11.63
N ALA A 131 4.44 -4.15 11.84
CA ALA A 131 4.50 -4.73 13.18
C ALA A 131 5.83 -4.40 13.89
N TYR A 132 6.95 -4.45 13.18
CA TYR A 132 8.25 -4.04 13.70
C TYR A 132 8.25 -2.56 14.11
N MET A 133 7.74 -1.67 13.24
CA MET A 133 7.69 -0.23 13.55
C MET A 133 6.77 0.08 14.73
N ILE A 134 5.58 -0.53 14.79
CA ILE A 134 4.65 -0.38 15.93
C ILE A 134 5.31 -0.84 17.23
N ARG A 135 5.96 -2.00 17.22
CA ARG A 135 6.70 -2.48 18.39
C ARG A 135 7.80 -1.53 18.81
N ALA A 136 8.57 -0.98 17.87
CA ALA A 136 9.63 -0.02 18.17
C ALA A 136 9.09 1.30 18.75
N MET A 137 7.94 1.79 18.23
CA MET A 137 7.32 3.03 18.69
C MET A 137 6.56 2.91 20.01
N ARG A 138 5.88 1.78 20.24
CA ARG A 138 4.90 1.60 21.33
C ARG A 138 5.29 0.54 22.35
N GLY A 139 6.31 -0.26 22.06
CA GLY A 139 6.71 -1.39 22.93
C GLY A 139 5.76 -2.58 22.86
N GLU A 140 4.70 -2.52 22.04
CA GLU A 140 3.67 -3.55 21.90
C GLU A 140 3.72 -4.18 20.51
N LEU A 141 3.80 -5.51 20.44
CA LEU A 141 3.72 -6.24 19.17
C LEU A 141 2.24 -6.46 18.81
N PRO A 142 1.78 -6.08 17.61
CA PRO A 142 0.41 -6.40 17.17
C PRO A 142 0.14 -7.91 17.26
N ALA A 143 -1.04 -8.30 17.74
CA ALA A 143 -1.45 -9.70 17.77
C ALA A 143 -1.86 -10.22 16.39
N THR A 144 -2.34 -9.32 15.53
CA THR A 144 -2.88 -9.69 14.23
C THR A 144 -2.43 -8.71 13.15
N LEU A 145 -1.99 -9.26 12.03
CA LEU A 145 -1.73 -8.56 10.78
C LEU A 145 -2.73 -9.07 9.74
N GLN A 146 -3.46 -8.17 9.07
CA GLN A 146 -4.45 -8.59 8.07
C GLN A 146 -4.41 -7.75 6.79
N LEU A 147 -4.50 -8.44 5.66
CA LEU A 147 -4.76 -7.85 4.35
C LEU A 147 -6.20 -8.12 3.95
N LEU A 148 -6.95 -7.07 3.66
CA LEU A 148 -8.31 -7.16 3.16
C LEU A 148 -8.32 -6.95 1.65
N TYR A 149 -8.38 -8.03 0.88
CA TYR A 149 -8.55 -7.99 -0.59
C TYR A 149 -10.02 -7.77 -0.91
N ILE A 150 -10.41 -6.50 -0.93
CA ILE A 150 -11.81 -6.04 -1.01
C ILE A 150 -12.50 -6.58 -2.26
N LYS A 151 -11.81 -6.55 -3.41
CA LYS A 151 -12.36 -6.99 -4.70
C LYS A 151 -12.84 -8.44 -4.67
N ASP A 152 -12.10 -9.32 -4.02
CA ASP A 152 -12.34 -10.76 -4.02
C ASP A 152 -12.98 -11.24 -2.70
N GLY A 153 -13.18 -10.34 -1.72
CA GLY A 153 -13.71 -10.70 -0.39
C GLY A 153 -12.78 -11.61 0.40
N VAL A 154 -11.46 -11.53 0.15
CA VAL A 154 -10.47 -12.42 0.78
C VAL A 154 -9.75 -11.69 1.90
N ARG A 155 -9.71 -12.30 3.08
CA ARG A 155 -8.95 -11.84 4.24
C ARG A 155 -7.76 -12.76 4.46
N LEU A 156 -6.55 -12.20 4.41
CA LEU A 156 -5.33 -12.91 4.79
C LEU A 156 -4.91 -12.44 6.17
N ILE A 157 -4.66 -13.37 7.08
CA ILE A 157 -4.32 -13.09 8.48
C ILE A 157 -2.99 -13.74 8.82
N ARG A 158 -2.18 -13.05 9.63
CA ARG A 158 -0.94 -13.57 10.22
C ARG A 158 -0.77 -13.05 11.64
N THR A 159 -0.28 -13.89 12.52
CA THR A 159 0.23 -13.50 13.83
C THR A 159 1.74 -13.27 13.71
N PRO A 160 2.25 -12.06 13.96
CA PRO A 160 3.69 -11.82 14.00
C PRO A 160 4.34 -12.54 15.18
N THR A 161 5.59 -12.94 15.01
CA THR A 161 6.39 -13.62 16.02
C THR A 161 7.75 -12.95 16.14
N GLU A 162 8.48 -13.20 17.22
CA GLU A 162 9.88 -12.74 17.35
C GLU A 162 10.76 -13.21 16.19
N GLN A 163 10.52 -14.42 15.71
CA GLN A 163 11.25 -14.96 14.56
C GLN A 163 10.93 -14.21 13.27
N SER A 164 9.64 -13.89 13.01
CA SER A 164 9.27 -13.11 11.83
C SER A 164 9.83 -11.68 11.90
N MET A 165 9.86 -11.07 13.08
CA MET A 165 10.49 -9.75 13.28
C MET A 165 12.00 -9.78 13.02
N SER A 166 12.72 -10.78 13.55
CA SER A 166 14.14 -10.96 13.28
C SER A 166 14.42 -11.15 11.77
N PHE A 167 13.57 -11.90 11.08
CA PHE A 167 13.69 -12.09 9.63
C PHE A 167 13.47 -10.77 8.86
N VAL A 168 12.46 -9.97 9.25
CA VAL A 168 12.20 -8.64 8.66
C VAL A 168 13.43 -7.74 8.80
N VAL A 169 14.00 -7.65 10.00
CA VAL A 169 15.20 -6.84 10.26
C VAL A 169 16.35 -7.29 9.36
N THR A 170 16.70 -8.57 9.41
CA THR A 170 17.82 -9.12 8.63
C THR A 170 17.68 -8.88 7.14
N ARG A 171 16.48 -9.15 6.59
CA ARG A 171 16.21 -8.99 5.17
C ARG A 171 16.24 -7.53 4.74
N THR A 172 15.59 -6.64 5.52
CA THR A 172 15.51 -5.21 5.19
C THR A 172 16.88 -4.55 5.26
N SER A 173 17.70 -4.90 6.27
CA SER A 173 19.10 -4.47 6.37
C SER A 173 19.93 -4.92 5.17
N ALA A 174 19.78 -6.17 4.75
CA ALA A 174 20.49 -6.68 3.58
C ALA A 174 20.08 -5.95 2.28
N MET A 175 18.79 -5.64 2.14
CA MET A 175 18.29 -4.86 0.99
C MET A 175 18.84 -3.43 1.00
N TYR A 176 18.83 -2.78 2.15
CA TYR A 176 19.37 -1.41 2.30
C TYR A 176 20.86 -1.36 1.93
N LYS A 177 21.67 -2.27 2.48
CA LYS A 177 23.12 -2.38 2.17
C LYS A 177 23.37 -2.64 0.68
N ALA A 178 22.52 -3.42 0.03
CA ALA A 178 22.62 -3.65 -1.42
C ALA A 178 22.31 -2.39 -2.23
N ILE A 179 21.30 -1.61 -1.82
CA ILE A 179 20.96 -0.33 -2.44
C ILE A 179 22.08 0.68 -2.22
N GLU A 180 22.57 0.83 -1.00
CA GLU A 180 23.68 1.74 -0.66
C GLU A 180 24.93 1.42 -1.50
N ARG A 181 25.27 0.14 -1.62
CA ARG A 181 26.37 -0.29 -2.49
C ARG A 181 26.13 0.06 -3.95
N ALA A 182 24.91 -0.16 -4.47
CA ALA A 182 24.58 0.19 -5.86
C ALA A 182 24.70 1.70 -6.08
N CYS A 183 24.23 2.54 -5.14
CA CYS A 183 24.38 4.00 -5.20
C CYS A 183 25.85 4.44 -5.17
N THR A 184 26.67 3.83 -4.29
CA THR A 184 28.11 4.15 -4.16
C THR A 184 28.89 3.76 -5.39
N THR A 185 28.59 2.62 -5.99
CA THR A 185 29.33 2.09 -7.16
C THR A 185 28.76 2.55 -8.52
N GLY A 186 27.54 3.13 -8.53
CA GLY A 186 26.81 3.44 -9.76
C GLY A 186 26.32 2.20 -10.53
N VAL A 187 26.45 1.00 -9.96
CA VAL A 187 26.09 -0.27 -10.61
C VAL A 187 24.73 -0.74 -10.18
N PHE A 188 23.73 -0.59 -11.05
CA PHE A 188 22.37 -1.06 -10.85
C PHE A 188 22.07 -2.26 -11.75
N PRO A 189 22.24 -3.50 -11.24
CA PRO A 189 22.04 -4.69 -12.07
C PRO A 189 20.58 -4.83 -12.49
N THR A 190 20.38 -5.03 -13.78
CA THR A 190 19.04 -5.25 -14.32
C THR A 190 18.64 -6.72 -14.20
N ARG A 191 17.36 -6.98 -13.90
CA ARG A 191 16.81 -8.33 -13.81
C ARG A 191 15.55 -8.45 -14.65
N LYS A 192 15.54 -9.33 -15.64
CA LYS A 192 14.37 -9.63 -16.47
C LYS A 192 13.25 -10.26 -15.62
N SER A 193 12.03 -9.79 -15.79
CA SER A 193 10.82 -10.31 -15.15
C SER A 193 9.60 -10.11 -16.05
N GLY A 194 8.45 -10.67 -15.66
CA GLY A 194 7.17 -10.44 -16.34
C GLY A 194 6.78 -8.95 -16.40
N LEU A 195 7.21 -8.15 -15.42
CA LEU A 195 6.94 -6.71 -15.38
C LEU A 195 7.65 -5.92 -16.49
N CYS A 196 8.71 -6.47 -17.10
CA CYS A 196 9.39 -5.82 -18.21
C CYS A 196 8.50 -5.61 -19.43
N ASN A 197 7.40 -6.35 -19.56
CA ASN A 197 6.43 -6.15 -20.64
C ASN A 197 5.64 -4.84 -20.51
N PHE A 198 5.56 -4.30 -19.29
CA PHE A 198 4.87 -3.07 -18.94
C PHE A 198 5.85 -1.93 -18.62
N CYS A 199 7.16 -2.16 -18.79
CA CYS A 199 8.19 -1.20 -18.42
C CYS A 199 8.39 -0.16 -19.52
N ASN A 200 8.11 1.10 -19.23
CA ASN A 200 8.30 2.21 -20.15
C ASN A 200 9.78 2.47 -20.50
N PHE A 201 10.71 2.00 -19.65
CA PHE A 201 12.15 2.12 -19.87
C PHE A 201 12.77 0.94 -20.63
N LYS A 202 11.97 -0.02 -21.11
CA LYS A 202 12.46 -1.24 -21.78
C LYS A 202 13.38 -0.94 -22.97
N LYS A 203 13.08 0.14 -23.74
CA LYS A 203 13.87 0.59 -24.91
C LYS A 203 15.33 0.89 -24.55
N TRP A 204 15.56 1.48 -23.38
CA TRP A 204 16.90 1.90 -22.91
C TRP A 204 17.54 0.90 -21.94
N CYS A 205 16.84 -0.18 -21.60
CA CYS A 205 17.31 -1.11 -20.59
C CYS A 205 18.44 -2.01 -21.15
N PRO A 206 19.60 -2.08 -20.46
CA PRO A 206 20.73 -2.94 -20.90
C PRO A 206 20.36 -4.42 -21.02
N ALA A 207 19.40 -4.91 -20.19
CA ALA A 207 18.93 -6.28 -20.28
C ALA A 207 18.25 -6.61 -21.63
N PHE A 208 17.87 -5.61 -22.41
CA PHE A 208 17.27 -5.73 -23.74
C PHE A 208 18.15 -5.08 -24.84
N GLY A 209 19.43 -4.82 -24.54
CA GLY A 209 20.37 -4.21 -25.51
C GLY A 209 20.23 -2.69 -25.65
N GLY A 210 19.48 -2.04 -24.79
CA GLY A 210 19.31 -0.58 -24.77
C GLY A 210 20.47 0.13 -24.09
N ASP A 211 20.59 1.43 -24.36
CA ASP A 211 21.57 2.33 -23.75
C ASP A 211 20.88 3.21 -22.69
N PRO A 212 21.13 3.00 -21.38
CA PRO A 212 20.48 3.75 -20.33
C PRO A 212 20.86 5.24 -20.29
N THR A 213 22.01 5.64 -20.86
CA THR A 213 22.43 7.04 -20.88
C THR A 213 21.51 7.92 -21.73
N LYS A 214 20.84 7.32 -22.71
CA LYS A 214 19.86 8.00 -23.58
C LYS A 214 18.50 8.20 -22.89
N ALA A 215 18.22 7.48 -21.81
CA ALA A 215 16.92 7.58 -21.13
C ALA A 215 16.65 9.00 -20.63
N ALA A 216 17.67 9.71 -20.12
CA ALA A 216 17.53 11.06 -19.59
C ALA A 216 17.05 12.09 -20.63
N THR A 217 17.37 11.87 -21.91
CA THR A 217 17.04 12.80 -23.02
C THR A 217 15.90 12.33 -23.91
N GLU A 218 15.70 11.01 -24.01
CA GLU A 218 14.72 10.42 -24.92
C GLU A 218 13.44 9.93 -24.22
N ALA A 219 13.45 9.77 -22.86
CA ALA A 219 12.26 9.32 -22.14
C ALA A 219 11.18 10.42 -22.16
N PRO A 220 9.90 10.04 -22.28
CA PRO A 220 8.81 11.01 -22.26
C PRO A 220 8.81 11.83 -20.97
N LEU A 221 8.63 13.16 -21.09
CA LEU A 221 8.57 14.11 -19.97
C LEU A 221 7.41 13.86 -18.99
N THR A 222 6.48 12.98 -19.30
CA THR A 222 5.37 12.58 -18.42
C THR A 222 5.82 11.94 -17.11
N PHE A 223 7.12 11.62 -16.98
CA PHE A 223 7.70 11.14 -15.71
C PHE A 223 8.33 12.26 -14.86
N SER A 224 8.35 13.50 -15.32
CA SER A 224 8.91 14.63 -14.57
C SER A 224 8.13 15.01 -13.30
N GLY A 225 6.90 14.51 -13.14
CA GLY A 225 6.07 14.75 -11.95
C GLY A 225 6.54 14.08 -10.66
N PHE A 226 7.60 13.24 -10.71
CA PHE A 226 8.20 12.63 -9.50
C PHE A 226 9.45 13.37 -8.99
N ALA A 227 9.94 14.37 -9.72
CA ALA A 227 11.17 15.08 -9.37
C ALA A 227 10.97 16.16 -8.28
N ASP A 228 9.74 16.58 -8.00
CA ASP A 228 9.41 17.70 -7.12
C ASP A 228 8.61 17.31 -5.85
N ARG A 229 8.77 16.09 -5.34
CA ARG A 229 8.20 15.68 -4.05
C ARG A 229 9.27 15.35 -3.02
#